data_e3dcc147cde0498a6b1854e2badd5203
#
_entry.id   e3dcc147cde0498a6b1854e2badd5203
#
_cell.length_a   1.000
_cell.length_b   1.000
_cell.length_c   1.000
_cell.angle_alpha   90.00
_cell.angle_beta   90.00
_cell.angle_gamma   90.00
#
_symmetry.space_group_name_H-M   'P 1'
#
loop_
_entity.id
_entity.type
_entity.pdbx_description
1 polymer ?
#
loop_
_entity_poly.entity_id
_entity_poly.type
_entity_poly.pdbx_seq_one_letter_code
_entity_poly.pdbx_strand_id
1 'polypeptide(L)'
;MTIAALSSLPSYDGAELVIPAPGAGPGNWAGAASAVLVDGVFWLTWRNRRPLSDGRGVTVSVARSTDGVRFETVTEVHRDQFGCESLERPVLVPLPEGGWRLYLSCATWDSKHWWVDSLTADTVPGLPEGNRQVIHPGSDAVAVKDPVIAVDPVTQTWQMWLCCHPLTEPGHEDRMTTRYLTSTDGLEWHDGGEVLAGRPGRWDARGARVTTVVSRDPLVILYDGRADAESNWYETTGVARWDGSRLVADAEAAPVTSPHSDGAFRYASAVPLPDGGTRYYVEAAREDGAHDLITLVR
;
A
#
# COMPACT_ATOMS: atom_id res chain seq x y z
N MET A 1 14.30 8.50 -23.53
CA MET A 1 14.68 8.36 -22.10
C MET A 1 14.33 6.95 -21.64
N THR A 2 15.16 5.96 -21.90
CA THR A 2 14.66 4.59 -21.99
C THR A 2 15.40 3.58 -21.13
N ILE A 3 16.45 3.92 -20.41
CA ILE A 3 17.23 2.91 -19.64
C ILE A 3 17.46 3.31 -18.17
N ALA A 4 17.55 4.58 -17.85
CA ALA A 4 17.84 5.02 -16.47
C ALA A 4 16.67 4.77 -15.48
N ALA A 5 15.41 4.76 -15.95
CA ALA A 5 14.24 4.58 -15.07
C ALA A 5 13.99 3.11 -14.67
N LEU A 6 14.49 2.13 -15.42
CA LEU A 6 14.34 0.71 -15.08
C LEU A 6 15.39 0.25 -14.04
N SER A 7 16.54 0.91 -13.98
CA SER A 7 17.58 0.60 -12.99
C SER A 7 17.23 1.07 -11.57
N SER A 8 16.16 1.83 -11.40
CA SER A 8 15.68 2.35 -10.11
C SER A 8 14.52 1.56 -9.50
N LEU A 9 14.05 0.49 -10.14
CA LEU A 9 12.98 -0.33 -9.58
C LEU A 9 13.49 -1.21 -8.43
N PRO A 10 12.64 -1.50 -7.43
CA PRO A 10 13.03 -2.43 -6.37
C PRO A 10 13.28 -3.83 -6.94
N SER A 11 14.15 -4.58 -6.30
CA SER A 11 14.37 -6.01 -6.56
C SER A 11 14.63 -6.70 -5.23
N TYR A 12 14.46 -8.02 -5.18
CA TYR A 12 14.76 -8.78 -3.98
C TYR A 12 16.27 -8.77 -3.65
N ASP A 13 17.12 -8.68 -4.66
CA ASP A 13 18.59 -8.74 -4.51
C ASP A 13 19.11 -7.53 -3.72
N GLY A 14 19.87 -7.83 -2.65
CA GLY A 14 20.45 -6.83 -1.77
C GLY A 14 19.47 -6.21 -0.80
N ALA A 15 18.25 -6.75 -0.68
CA ALA A 15 17.30 -6.30 0.32
C ALA A 15 17.69 -6.75 1.74
N GLU A 16 17.36 -5.92 2.72
CA GLU A 16 17.54 -6.15 4.15
C GLU A 16 16.20 -6.40 4.82
N LEU A 17 16.18 -7.30 5.82
CA LEU A 17 14.99 -7.54 6.66
C LEU A 17 14.74 -6.32 7.56
N VAL A 18 13.49 -5.85 7.57
CA VAL A 18 13.02 -4.76 8.46
C VAL A 18 12.09 -5.29 9.55
N ILE A 19 11.01 -5.94 9.16
CA ILE A 19 10.05 -6.54 10.09
C ILE A 19 9.83 -8.00 9.68
N PRO A 20 10.14 -8.97 10.54
CA PRO A 20 9.88 -10.37 10.26
C PRO A 20 8.38 -10.66 10.28
N ALA A 21 7.96 -11.65 9.52
CA ALA A 21 6.61 -12.20 9.59
C ALA A 21 6.24 -12.58 11.03
N PRO A 22 4.98 -12.42 11.45
CA PRO A 22 4.55 -12.71 12.83
C PRO A 22 4.57 -14.20 13.20
N GLY A 23 4.84 -15.08 12.23
CA GLY A 23 4.93 -16.52 12.38
C GLY A 23 5.50 -17.17 11.13
N ALA A 24 5.59 -18.50 11.14
CA ALA A 24 6.02 -19.29 10.00
C ALA A 24 4.83 -19.71 9.13
N GLY A 25 5.09 -19.93 7.83
CA GLY A 25 4.12 -20.46 6.88
C GLY A 25 3.11 -19.46 6.33
N PRO A 26 2.31 -19.90 5.34
CA PRO A 26 1.37 -19.05 4.63
C PRO A 26 0.37 -18.33 5.54
N GLY A 27 0.05 -17.09 5.19
CA GLY A 27 -0.87 -16.25 5.96
C GLY A 27 -0.23 -15.42 7.06
N ASN A 28 1.03 -15.71 7.45
CA ASN A 28 1.81 -14.92 8.38
C ASN A 28 2.63 -13.88 7.61
N TRP A 29 2.14 -12.64 7.53
CA TRP A 29 2.74 -11.60 6.71
C TRP A 29 2.91 -10.30 7.50
N ALA A 30 4.13 -9.78 7.52
CA ALA A 30 4.41 -8.39 7.90
C ALA A 30 4.50 -7.56 6.63
N GLY A 31 3.59 -6.62 6.42
CA GLY A 31 3.60 -5.89 5.15
C GLY A 31 2.43 -4.94 4.95
N ALA A 32 2.04 -4.76 3.70
CA ALA A 32 1.13 -3.71 3.26
C ALA A 32 1.61 -2.33 3.78
N ALA A 33 2.90 -2.08 3.69
CA ALA A 33 3.57 -0.96 4.32
C ALA A 33 3.30 0.38 3.61
N SER A 34 3.41 1.45 4.39
CA SER A 34 3.59 2.81 3.92
C SER A 34 4.69 3.48 4.74
N ALA A 35 5.54 4.26 4.09
CA ALA A 35 6.63 4.96 4.75
C ALA A 35 6.76 6.40 4.26
N VAL A 36 7.20 7.27 5.15
CA VAL A 36 7.51 8.68 4.86
C VAL A 36 8.74 9.12 5.63
N LEU A 37 9.55 10.00 5.04
CA LEU A 37 10.70 10.65 5.66
C LEU A 37 10.33 12.07 6.03
N VAL A 38 10.36 12.39 7.33
CA VAL A 38 10.04 13.72 7.87
C VAL A 38 11.16 14.13 8.82
N ASP A 39 11.81 15.27 8.55
CA ASP A 39 12.88 15.83 9.38
C ASP A 39 14.01 14.85 9.70
N GLY A 40 14.39 14.02 8.73
CA GLY A 40 15.44 13.01 8.87
C GLY A 40 15.01 11.76 9.63
N VAL A 41 13.74 11.61 9.98
CA VAL A 41 13.17 10.43 10.65
C VAL A 41 12.28 9.69 9.65
N PHE A 42 12.56 8.41 9.44
CA PHE A 42 11.68 7.50 8.71
C PHE A 42 10.53 7.08 9.63
N TRP A 43 9.32 7.27 9.17
CA TRP A 43 8.11 6.73 9.75
C TRP A 43 7.60 5.61 8.88
N LEU A 44 7.35 4.45 9.47
CA LEU A 44 6.92 3.23 8.80
C LEU A 44 5.64 2.74 9.45
N THR A 45 4.67 2.40 8.63
CA THR A 45 3.46 1.73 9.06
C THR A 45 3.31 0.40 8.34
N TRP A 46 2.82 -0.63 9.02
CA TRP A 46 2.54 -1.93 8.42
C TRP A 46 1.43 -2.65 9.18
N ARG A 47 0.82 -3.64 8.54
CA ARG A 47 -0.05 -4.59 9.21
C ARG A 47 0.69 -5.88 9.56
N ASN A 48 0.34 -6.47 10.68
CA ASN A 48 0.70 -7.84 11.03
C ASN A 48 -0.48 -8.74 10.68
N ARG A 49 -0.39 -9.46 9.56
CA ARG A 49 -1.42 -10.41 9.16
C ARG A 49 -1.08 -11.80 9.65
N ARG A 50 -2.10 -12.49 10.14
CA ARG A 50 -2.07 -13.90 10.54
C ARG A 50 -2.99 -14.71 9.62
N PRO A 51 -2.95 -16.04 9.65
CA PRO A 51 -3.95 -16.88 8.97
C PRO A 51 -5.38 -16.46 9.32
N LEU A 52 -6.33 -16.77 8.44
CA LEU A 52 -7.75 -16.44 8.67
C LEU A 52 -8.28 -17.00 9.99
N SER A 53 -7.88 -18.22 10.36
CA SER A 53 -8.21 -18.86 11.64
C SER A 53 -7.72 -18.06 12.85
N ASP A 54 -6.66 -17.25 12.69
CA ASP A 54 -5.99 -16.54 13.77
C ASP A 54 -6.28 -15.03 13.74
N GLY A 55 -7.36 -14.63 13.03
CA GLY A 55 -7.93 -13.28 13.06
C GLY A 55 -7.42 -12.30 12.04
N ARG A 56 -6.65 -12.72 11.02
CA ARG A 56 -6.14 -11.84 9.94
C ARG A 56 -5.33 -10.64 10.44
N GLY A 57 -5.72 -9.43 10.02
CA GLY A 57 -5.09 -8.15 10.38
C GLY A 57 -5.68 -7.54 11.64
N VAL A 58 -5.24 -7.99 12.80
CA VAL A 58 -5.75 -7.53 14.10
C VAL A 58 -5.21 -6.15 14.47
N THR A 59 -3.94 -5.90 14.13
CA THR A 59 -3.23 -4.65 14.46
C THR A 59 -2.49 -4.07 13.27
N VAL A 60 -2.35 -2.76 13.32
CA VAL A 60 -1.44 -1.96 12.52
C VAL A 60 -0.44 -1.30 13.45
N SER A 61 0.83 -1.38 13.10
CA SER A 61 1.92 -0.78 13.87
C SER A 61 2.43 0.49 13.17
N VAL A 62 2.83 1.48 13.96
CA VAL A 62 3.55 2.67 13.50
C VAL A 62 4.89 2.74 14.24
N ALA A 63 5.97 2.88 13.49
CA ALA A 63 7.32 2.89 14.02
C ALA A 63 8.17 4.00 13.41
N ARG A 64 9.27 4.34 14.06
CA ARG A 64 10.24 5.34 13.60
C ARG A 64 11.65 4.77 13.52
N SER A 65 12.47 5.37 12.65
CA SER A 65 13.88 5.03 12.48
C SER A 65 14.70 6.23 12.01
N THR A 66 15.97 6.30 12.36
CA THR A 66 16.91 7.28 11.82
C THR A 66 17.75 6.73 10.68
N ASP A 67 17.84 5.40 10.53
CA ASP A 67 18.62 4.73 9.47
C ASP A 67 17.73 4.10 8.37
N GLY A 68 16.41 4.02 8.62
CA GLY A 68 15.44 3.43 7.70
C GLY A 68 15.47 1.90 7.65
N VAL A 69 16.24 1.23 8.54
CA VAL A 69 16.38 -0.23 8.62
C VAL A 69 15.90 -0.76 9.97
N ARG A 70 16.37 -0.13 11.07
CA ARG A 70 16.02 -0.52 12.43
C ARG A 70 14.94 0.40 12.96
N PHE A 71 13.77 -0.16 13.21
CA PHE A 71 12.59 0.59 13.63
C PHE A 71 12.24 0.33 15.09
N GLU A 72 11.87 1.40 15.79
CA GLU A 72 11.27 1.38 17.11
C GLU A 72 9.76 1.60 16.98
N THR A 73 8.95 0.63 17.43
CA THR A 73 7.48 0.79 17.44
C THR A 73 7.08 1.92 18.39
N VAL A 74 6.32 2.86 17.89
CA VAL A 74 5.84 4.03 18.63
C VAL A 74 4.43 3.83 19.15
N THR A 75 3.56 3.25 18.32
CA THR A 75 2.16 2.97 18.69
C THR A 75 1.57 1.84 17.82
N GLU A 76 0.47 1.28 18.29
CA GLU A 76 -0.33 0.30 17.57
C GLU A 76 -1.80 0.70 17.61
N VAL A 77 -2.50 0.37 16.54
CA VAL A 77 -3.95 0.59 16.38
C VAL A 77 -4.62 -0.76 16.20
N HIS A 78 -5.66 -1.02 16.98
CA HIS A 78 -6.37 -2.29 16.99
C HIS A 78 -7.68 -2.21 16.21
N ARG A 79 -8.04 -3.27 15.50
CA ARG A 79 -9.27 -3.35 14.68
C ARG A 79 -10.56 -3.11 15.46
N ASP A 80 -10.57 -3.43 16.76
CA ASP A 80 -11.75 -3.26 17.61
C ASP A 80 -12.18 -1.80 17.74
N GLN A 81 -11.24 -0.86 17.57
CA GLN A 81 -11.53 0.58 17.56
C GLN A 81 -12.45 0.97 16.41
N PHE A 82 -12.43 0.19 15.32
CA PHE A 82 -13.24 0.44 14.12
C PHE A 82 -14.45 -0.48 14.04
N GLY A 83 -14.53 -1.51 14.89
CA GLY A 83 -15.54 -2.56 14.79
C GLY A 83 -15.40 -3.42 13.53
N CYS A 84 -14.20 -3.51 12.96
CA CYS A 84 -13.94 -4.23 11.71
C CYS A 84 -13.34 -5.62 11.94
N GLU A 85 -13.44 -6.47 10.93
CA GLU A 85 -12.89 -7.84 10.96
C GLU A 85 -11.36 -7.83 10.82
N SER A 86 -10.83 -6.92 10.02
CA SER A 86 -9.41 -6.85 9.70
C SER A 86 -9.00 -5.43 9.31
N LEU A 87 -7.79 -5.04 9.68
CA LEU A 87 -7.11 -3.86 9.17
C LEU A 87 -6.14 -4.25 8.06
N GLU A 88 -6.06 -3.42 7.01
CA GLU A 88 -5.11 -3.55 5.92
C GLU A 88 -4.49 -2.18 5.64
N ARG A 89 -3.38 -2.18 4.95
CA ARG A 89 -2.58 -1.06 4.46
C ARG A 89 -2.81 0.29 5.17
N PRO A 90 -2.09 0.53 6.27
CA PRO A 90 -2.04 1.83 6.91
C PRO A 90 -1.25 2.83 6.07
N VAL A 91 -1.68 4.10 6.05
CA VAL A 91 -0.93 5.19 5.41
C VAL A 91 -0.83 6.36 6.38
N LEU A 92 0.38 6.66 6.82
CA LEU A 92 0.66 7.79 7.71
C LEU A 92 1.07 9.02 6.91
N VAL A 93 0.39 10.13 7.13
CA VAL A 93 0.64 11.41 6.45
C VAL A 93 0.86 12.52 7.48
N PRO A 94 1.99 13.26 7.41
CA PRO A 94 2.14 14.49 8.18
C PRO A 94 1.20 15.57 7.64
N LEU A 95 0.55 16.30 8.53
CA LEU A 95 -0.36 17.38 8.16
C LEU A 95 0.39 18.70 7.97
N PRO A 96 0.04 19.51 6.96
CA PRO A 96 0.70 20.80 6.70
C PRO A 96 0.66 21.77 7.89
N GLU A 97 -0.44 21.74 8.63
CA GLU A 97 -0.68 22.56 9.82
C GLU A 97 -0.07 21.99 11.11
N GLY A 98 0.59 20.85 11.02
CA GLY A 98 1.10 20.07 12.13
C GLY A 98 0.19 18.93 12.54
N GLY A 99 0.77 17.91 13.20
CA GLY A 99 0.07 16.67 13.53
C GLY A 99 0.15 15.60 12.42
N TRP A 100 -0.67 14.55 12.57
CA TRP A 100 -0.59 13.34 11.77
C TRP A 100 -1.96 12.78 11.46
N ARG A 101 -2.11 12.21 10.27
CA ARG A 101 -3.29 11.42 9.93
C ARG A 101 -2.87 10.02 9.48
N LEU A 102 -3.52 9.01 10.06
CA LEU A 102 -3.35 7.61 9.70
C LEU A 102 -4.62 7.13 9.00
N TYR A 103 -4.52 6.78 7.73
CA TYR A 103 -5.60 6.14 6.97
C TYR A 103 -5.47 4.62 7.09
N LEU A 104 -6.62 3.94 7.11
CA LEU A 104 -6.73 2.51 7.36
C LEU A 104 -7.79 1.89 6.46
N SER A 105 -7.50 0.72 5.91
CA SER A 105 -8.49 -0.09 5.23
C SER A 105 -9.12 -1.04 6.22
N CYS A 106 -10.44 -1.03 6.32
CA CYS A 106 -11.23 -1.78 7.30
C CYS A 106 -12.15 -2.77 6.61
N ALA A 107 -12.11 -4.06 7.00
CA ALA A 107 -12.99 -5.11 6.48
C ALA A 107 -14.31 -5.17 7.24
N THR A 108 -15.41 -5.28 6.55
CA THR A 108 -16.71 -5.58 7.15
C THR A 108 -16.77 -7.07 7.55
N TRP A 109 -17.27 -7.36 8.73
CA TRP A 109 -17.44 -8.73 9.22
C TRP A 109 -18.28 -9.57 8.26
N ASP A 110 -17.86 -10.80 8.04
CA ASP A 110 -18.54 -11.79 7.21
C ASP A 110 -18.92 -11.31 5.80
N SER A 111 -18.08 -10.41 5.22
CA SER A 111 -18.36 -9.75 3.96
C SER A 111 -17.11 -9.59 3.08
N LYS A 112 -17.29 -9.30 1.80
CA LYS A 112 -16.24 -8.83 0.90
C LYS A 112 -16.14 -7.30 0.87
N HIS A 113 -17.01 -6.61 1.58
CA HIS A 113 -17.02 -5.16 1.65
C HIS A 113 -15.86 -4.62 2.50
N TRP A 114 -15.28 -3.52 2.04
CA TRP A 114 -14.23 -2.76 2.72
C TRP A 114 -14.52 -1.28 2.62
N TRP A 115 -14.03 -0.53 3.61
CA TRP A 115 -14.05 0.94 3.61
C TRP A 115 -12.70 1.50 4.05
N VAL A 116 -12.48 2.79 3.81
CA VAL A 116 -11.32 3.53 4.30
C VAL A 116 -11.74 4.44 5.45
N ASP A 117 -11.04 4.33 6.55
CA ASP A 117 -11.19 5.13 7.77
C ASP A 117 -9.92 5.92 8.06
N SER A 118 -9.96 6.88 8.98
CA SER A 118 -8.77 7.61 9.43
C SER A 118 -8.80 7.95 10.91
N LEU A 119 -7.60 8.16 11.47
CA LEU A 119 -7.36 8.74 12.78
C LEU A 119 -6.48 9.98 12.61
N THR A 120 -6.84 11.09 13.24
CA THR A 120 -6.07 12.34 13.23
C THR A 120 -5.68 12.73 14.66
N ALA A 121 -4.40 13.02 14.88
CA ALA A 121 -3.86 13.43 16.19
C ALA A 121 -2.66 14.37 16.04
N ASP A 122 -2.36 15.15 17.07
CA ASP A 122 -1.21 16.07 17.10
C ASP A 122 0.13 15.33 17.09
N THR A 123 0.16 14.09 17.59
CA THR A 123 1.37 13.27 17.67
C THR A 123 1.10 11.84 17.25
N VAL A 124 2.12 11.13 16.75
CA VAL A 124 1.99 9.71 16.39
C VAL A 124 1.57 8.83 17.57
N PRO A 125 2.12 8.97 18.80
CA PRO A 125 1.63 8.21 19.94
C PRO A 125 0.16 8.46 20.29
N GLY A 126 -0.39 9.61 19.96
CA GLY A 126 -1.78 9.97 20.20
C GLY A 126 -2.79 9.41 19.18
N LEU A 127 -2.33 8.79 18.09
CA LEU A 127 -3.22 8.29 17.03
C LEU A 127 -4.31 7.33 17.53
N PRO A 128 -4.06 6.38 18.44
CA PRO A 128 -5.12 5.48 18.90
C PRO A 128 -6.32 6.19 19.53
N GLU A 129 -6.08 7.34 20.19
CA GLU A 129 -7.12 8.19 20.78
C GLU A 129 -7.51 9.38 19.88
N GLY A 130 -7.02 9.37 18.64
CA GLY A 130 -7.20 10.45 17.67
C GLY A 130 -8.64 10.59 17.19
N ASN A 131 -8.91 11.72 16.55
CA ASN A 131 -10.22 11.96 15.93
C ASN A 131 -10.43 11.05 14.74
N ARG A 132 -11.47 10.19 14.83
CA ARG A 132 -11.82 9.21 13.80
C ARG A 132 -12.80 9.80 12.78
N GLN A 133 -12.54 9.53 11.50
CA GLN A 133 -13.45 9.88 10.41
C GLN A 133 -13.42 8.82 9.31
N VAL A 134 -14.60 8.38 8.85
CA VAL A 134 -14.73 7.55 7.65
C VAL A 134 -14.39 8.41 6.43
N ILE A 135 -13.42 7.97 5.64
CA ILE A 135 -12.90 8.69 4.46
C ILE A 135 -13.64 8.26 3.20
N HIS A 136 -13.83 6.97 3.02
CA HIS A 136 -14.56 6.43 1.88
C HIS A 136 -15.32 5.17 2.31
N PRO A 137 -16.66 5.22 2.37
CA PRO A 137 -17.44 4.11 2.90
C PRO A 137 -17.50 2.89 1.98
N GLY A 138 -17.05 2.99 0.72
CA GLY A 138 -17.40 2.00 -0.30
C GLY A 138 -18.88 2.08 -0.67
N SER A 139 -19.40 1.00 -1.25
CA SER A 139 -20.82 0.85 -1.57
C SER A 139 -21.20 -0.63 -1.68
N ASP A 140 -22.49 -0.92 -1.88
CA ASP A 140 -22.94 -2.30 -2.16
C ASP A 140 -22.36 -2.87 -3.46
N ALA A 141 -21.90 -2.01 -4.36
CA ALA A 141 -21.34 -2.39 -5.65
C ALA A 141 -19.80 -2.44 -5.65
N VAL A 142 -19.14 -1.69 -4.75
CA VAL A 142 -17.68 -1.53 -4.77
C VAL A 142 -17.14 -1.46 -3.35
N ALA A 143 -16.27 -2.40 -3.01
CA ALA A 143 -15.42 -2.31 -1.84
C ALA A 143 -14.16 -1.47 -2.15
N VAL A 144 -13.70 -0.67 -1.21
CA VAL A 144 -12.53 0.20 -1.35
C VAL A 144 -11.52 -0.06 -0.25
N LYS A 145 -10.23 -0.14 -0.64
CA LYS A 145 -9.14 -0.39 0.30
C LYS A 145 -7.78 0.06 -0.24
N ASP A 146 -6.75 -0.11 0.55
CA ASP A 146 -5.35 0.07 0.17
C ASP A 146 -5.06 1.44 -0.49
N PRO A 147 -5.44 2.57 0.13
CA PRO A 147 -5.16 3.88 -0.43
C PRO A 147 -3.65 4.12 -0.53
N VAL A 148 -3.24 4.81 -1.58
CA VAL A 148 -1.93 5.48 -1.66
C VAL A 148 -2.20 6.97 -1.62
N ILE A 149 -1.62 7.67 -0.65
CA ILE A 149 -1.87 9.09 -0.45
C ILE A 149 -0.57 9.86 -0.61
N ALA A 150 -0.65 10.96 -1.32
CA ALA A 150 0.43 11.91 -1.48
C ALA A 150 -0.11 13.34 -1.48
N VAL A 151 0.66 14.26 -0.95
CA VAL A 151 0.37 15.70 -1.06
C VAL A 151 1.32 16.30 -2.09
N ASP A 152 0.77 17.01 -3.06
CA ASP A 152 1.58 17.73 -4.03
C ASP A 152 2.29 18.90 -3.34
N PRO A 153 3.63 18.97 -3.36
CA PRO A 153 4.36 19.98 -2.60
C PRO A 153 4.19 21.40 -3.13
N VAL A 154 3.76 21.55 -4.39
CA VAL A 154 3.58 22.85 -5.04
C VAL A 154 2.15 23.36 -4.89
N THR A 155 1.19 22.52 -5.25
CA THR A 155 -0.23 22.91 -5.26
C THR A 155 -0.92 22.64 -3.92
N GLN A 156 -0.30 21.89 -3.02
CA GLN A 156 -0.87 21.38 -1.76
C GLN A 156 -2.13 20.51 -1.97
N THR A 157 -2.37 20.07 -3.20
CA THR A 157 -3.46 19.16 -3.52
C THR A 157 -3.16 17.77 -2.96
N TRP A 158 -4.09 17.23 -2.22
CA TRP A 158 -4.07 15.84 -1.79
C TRP A 158 -4.50 14.93 -2.94
N GLN A 159 -3.77 13.86 -3.11
CA GLN A 159 -3.96 12.88 -4.17
C GLN A 159 -4.11 11.49 -3.54
N MET A 160 -5.10 10.73 -3.99
CA MET A 160 -5.30 9.34 -3.57
C MET A 160 -5.44 8.44 -4.80
N TRP A 161 -4.70 7.34 -4.80
CA TRP A 161 -4.92 6.19 -5.67
C TRP A 161 -5.58 5.11 -4.82
N LEU A 162 -6.86 4.87 -5.07
CA LEU A 162 -7.70 4.01 -4.26
C LEU A 162 -7.97 2.69 -4.98
N CYS A 163 -7.64 1.56 -4.34
CA CYS A 163 -7.96 0.24 -4.86
C CYS A 163 -9.45 -0.05 -4.69
N CYS A 164 -10.11 -0.43 -5.78
CA CYS A 164 -11.53 -0.75 -5.85
C CYS A 164 -11.73 -2.22 -6.23
N HIS A 165 -12.64 -2.90 -5.55
CA HIS A 165 -13.02 -4.28 -5.79
C HIS A 165 -14.49 -4.35 -6.16
N PRO A 166 -14.88 -4.94 -7.31
CA PRO A 166 -16.29 -5.08 -7.68
C PRO A 166 -16.98 -6.06 -6.74
N LEU A 167 -18.21 -5.76 -6.32
CA LEU A 167 -19.05 -6.63 -5.48
C LEU A 167 -20.29 -7.17 -6.19
N THR A 168 -20.58 -6.68 -7.39
CA THR A 168 -21.79 -7.03 -8.17
C THR A 168 -21.66 -8.34 -8.93
N GLU A 169 -20.45 -8.88 -9.06
CA GLU A 169 -20.18 -10.12 -9.78
C GLU A 169 -19.52 -11.13 -8.83
N PRO A 170 -20.29 -12.05 -8.20
CA PRO A 170 -19.74 -13.07 -7.31
C PRO A 170 -18.60 -13.88 -7.94
N GLY A 171 -17.49 -14.04 -7.21
CA GLY A 171 -16.27 -14.68 -7.69
C GLY A 171 -15.36 -13.78 -8.54
N HIS A 172 -15.70 -12.49 -8.67
CA HIS A 172 -14.89 -11.50 -9.38
C HIS A 172 -14.40 -10.37 -8.47
N GLU A 173 -14.60 -10.49 -7.18
CA GLU A 173 -14.24 -9.47 -6.18
C GLU A 173 -12.71 -9.23 -6.13
N ASP A 174 -11.92 -10.13 -6.68
CA ASP A 174 -10.47 -10.02 -6.80
C ASP A 174 -10.03 -9.21 -8.05
N ARG A 175 -10.93 -8.83 -8.94
CA ARG A 175 -10.66 -7.99 -10.12
C ARG A 175 -10.53 -6.53 -9.71
N MET A 176 -9.45 -6.24 -9.00
CA MET A 176 -9.20 -4.90 -8.50
C MET A 176 -8.80 -3.91 -9.60
N THR A 177 -9.27 -2.69 -9.48
CA THR A 177 -8.85 -1.53 -10.28
C THR A 177 -8.38 -0.42 -9.38
N THR A 178 -7.76 0.62 -9.94
CA THR A 178 -7.37 1.81 -9.20
C THR A 178 -8.10 3.04 -9.72
N ARG A 179 -8.74 3.78 -8.80
CA ARG A 179 -9.31 5.11 -9.05
C ARG A 179 -8.38 6.19 -8.53
N TYR A 180 -8.43 7.36 -9.17
CA TYR A 180 -7.70 8.54 -8.74
C TYR A 180 -8.66 9.56 -8.14
N LEU A 181 -8.36 10.04 -6.94
CA LEU A 181 -9.16 11.02 -6.23
C LEU A 181 -8.29 12.21 -5.80
N THR A 182 -8.89 13.37 -5.68
CA THR A 182 -8.24 14.59 -5.20
C THR A 182 -9.00 15.21 -4.03
N SER A 183 -8.26 15.95 -3.18
CA SER A 183 -8.84 16.65 -2.03
C SER A 183 -8.03 17.91 -1.70
N THR A 184 -8.63 18.83 -0.96
CA THR A 184 -7.94 20.01 -0.40
C THR A 184 -7.51 19.83 1.04
N ASP A 185 -8.07 18.83 1.76
CA ASP A 185 -7.88 18.63 3.19
C ASP A 185 -7.56 17.18 3.57
N GLY A 186 -7.63 16.26 2.59
CA GLY A 186 -7.45 14.82 2.80
C GLY A 186 -8.62 14.14 3.52
N LEU A 187 -9.76 14.81 3.70
CA LEU A 187 -10.96 14.28 4.36
C LEU A 187 -12.12 14.11 3.35
N GLU A 188 -12.41 15.15 2.59
CA GLU A 188 -13.43 15.13 1.55
C GLU A 188 -12.75 14.92 0.18
N TRP A 189 -13.17 13.89 -0.55
CA TRP A 189 -12.48 13.45 -1.76
C TRP A 189 -13.37 13.56 -3.01
N HIS A 190 -12.80 14.13 -4.06
CA HIS A 190 -13.42 14.21 -5.37
C HIS A 190 -12.89 13.09 -6.26
N ASP A 191 -13.80 12.25 -6.77
CA ASP A 191 -13.47 11.10 -7.61
C ASP A 191 -13.18 11.53 -9.06
N GLY A 192 -11.96 11.31 -9.51
CA GLY A 192 -11.50 11.59 -10.89
C GLY A 192 -11.65 10.40 -11.84
N GLY A 193 -12.13 9.25 -11.36
CA GLY A 193 -12.36 8.07 -12.19
C GLY A 193 -11.29 6.99 -12.11
N GLU A 194 -11.53 5.89 -12.85
CA GLU A 194 -10.59 4.78 -12.97
C GLU A 194 -9.37 5.19 -13.80
N VAL A 195 -8.17 4.90 -13.30
CA VAL A 195 -6.90 5.25 -13.95
C VAL A 195 -6.03 4.04 -14.26
N LEU A 196 -6.29 2.88 -13.65
CA LEU A 196 -5.53 1.64 -13.88
C LEU A 196 -6.43 0.43 -13.65
N ALA A 197 -6.38 -0.53 -14.58
CA ALA A 197 -7.08 -1.81 -14.51
C ALA A 197 -6.19 -2.95 -15.01
N GLY A 198 -6.58 -4.18 -14.71
CA GLY A 198 -5.91 -5.39 -15.18
C GLY A 198 -5.94 -5.51 -16.70
N ARG A 199 -4.92 -6.12 -17.30
CA ARG A 199 -4.74 -6.27 -18.76
C ARG A 199 -4.99 -7.71 -19.19
N PRO A 200 -6.10 -8.01 -19.90
CA PRO A 200 -6.41 -9.36 -20.36
C PRO A 200 -5.23 -10.04 -21.08
N GLY A 201 -4.92 -11.29 -20.70
CA GLY A 201 -3.85 -12.08 -21.30
C GLY A 201 -2.44 -11.70 -20.83
N ARG A 202 -2.32 -10.86 -19.81
CA ARG A 202 -1.04 -10.47 -19.18
C ARG A 202 -0.97 -10.98 -17.74
N TRP A 203 0.20 -10.85 -17.13
CA TRP A 203 0.45 -11.26 -15.74
C TRP A 203 -0.39 -10.48 -14.69
N ASP A 204 -0.94 -9.35 -15.08
CA ASP A 204 -1.83 -8.50 -14.26
C ASP A 204 -3.30 -8.55 -14.74
N ALA A 205 -3.70 -9.61 -15.44
CA ALA A 205 -5.02 -9.69 -16.08
C ALA A 205 -6.18 -9.62 -15.08
N ARG A 206 -5.95 -10.05 -13.83
CA ARG A 206 -7.01 -10.18 -12.81
C ARG A 206 -7.13 -8.95 -11.93
N GLY A 207 -6.19 -7.99 -12.00
CA GLY A 207 -6.30 -6.75 -11.25
C GLY A 207 -5.02 -5.94 -11.21
N ALA A 208 -5.17 -4.65 -10.95
CA ALA A 208 -4.06 -3.71 -10.84
C ALA A 208 -4.33 -2.68 -9.72
N ARG A 209 -3.45 -2.65 -8.72
CA ARG A 209 -3.52 -1.78 -7.55
C ARG A 209 -2.26 -0.94 -7.45
N VAL A 210 -2.37 0.39 -7.54
CA VAL A 210 -1.25 1.30 -7.28
C VAL A 210 -0.75 1.11 -5.84
N THR A 211 0.57 1.04 -5.68
CA THR A 211 1.20 0.84 -4.37
C THR A 211 2.08 2.00 -3.94
N THR A 212 2.68 2.75 -4.87
CA THR A 212 3.48 3.93 -4.52
C THR A 212 3.72 4.82 -5.73
N VAL A 213 3.96 6.10 -5.47
CA VAL A 213 4.48 7.05 -6.44
C VAL A 213 6.01 7.04 -6.37
N VAL A 214 6.68 6.80 -7.50
CA VAL A 214 8.15 6.79 -7.61
C VAL A 214 8.66 8.15 -8.11
N SER A 215 7.97 8.74 -9.08
CA SER A 215 8.27 10.05 -9.63
C SER A 215 6.99 10.80 -9.94
N ARG A 216 7.01 12.14 -9.79
CA ARG A 216 5.86 13.00 -10.08
C ARG A 216 5.93 13.65 -11.47
N ASP A 217 7.12 13.90 -11.96
CA ASP A 217 7.34 14.51 -13.28
C ASP A 217 8.50 13.79 -14.00
N PRO A 218 8.21 12.93 -14.99
CA PRO A 218 6.87 12.41 -15.31
C PRO A 218 6.31 11.53 -14.18
N LEU A 219 4.97 11.41 -14.07
CA LEU A 219 4.35 10.55 -13.09
C LEU A 219 4.65 9.08 -13.40
N VAL A 220 5.37 8.44 -12.48
CA VAL A 220 5.70 7.00 -12.49
C VAL A 220 5.25 6.39 -11.18
N ILE A 221 4.55 5.28 -11.27
CA ILE A 221 4.06 4.54 -10.11
C ILE A 221 4.51 3.08 -10.15
N LEU A 222 4.54 2.44 -8.99
CA LEU A 222 4.50 0.99 -8.89
C LEU A 222 3.07 0.53 -8.59
N TYR A 223 2.74 -0.65 -9.10
CA TYR A 223 1.44 -1.27 -8.86
C TYR A 223 1.60 -2.77 -8.69
N ASP A 224 0.71 -3.36 -7.92
CA ASP A 224 0.60 -4.81 -7.80
C ASP A 224 -0.43 -5.35 -8.79
N GLY A 225 -0.11 -6.49 -9.37
CA GLY A 225 -1.00 -7.23 -10.25
C GLY A 225 -0.95 -8.73 -10.00
N ARG A 226 -1.91 -9.44 -10.59
CA ARG A 226 -2.00 -10.90 -10.57
C ARG A 226 -2.67 -11.42 -11.84
N ALA A 227 -2.31 -12.64 -12.27
CA ALA A 227 -2.78 -13.22 -13.51
C ALA A 227 -4.19 -13.82 -13.41
N ASP A 228 -4.51 -14.43 -12.27
CA ASP A 228 -5.70 -15.25 -12.06
C ASP A 228 -6.21 -15.18 -10.60
N ALA A 229 -7.25 -15.95 -10.30
CA ALA A 229 -7.81 -16.02 -8.96
C ALA A 229 -6.94 -16.86 -7.99
N GLU A 230 -6.13 -17.79 -8.49
CA GLU A 230 -5.25 -18.63 -7.67
C GLU A 230 -4.09 -17.81 -7.12
N SER A 231 -3.62 -16.80 -7.87
CA SER A 231 -2.60 -15.84 -7.43
C SER A 231 -3.17 -14.71 -6.54
N ASN A 232 -4.42 -14.80 -6.10
CA ASN A 232 -4.96 -13.90 -5.10
C ASN A 232 -4.15 -14.03 -3.80
N TRP A 233 -3.63 -12.88 -3.31
CA TRP A 233 -2.68 -12.72 -2.22
C TRP A 233 -1.20 -12.90 -2.56
N TYR A 234 -0.87 -13.30 -3.79
CA TYR A 234 0.51 -13.53 -4.27
C TYR A 234 0.85 -12.57 -5.41
N GLU A 235 0.42 -11.33 -5.25
CA GLU A 235 0.65 -10.29 -6.24
C GLU A 235 2.14 -10.02 -6.43
N THR A 236 2.47 -9.57 -7.63
CA THR A 236 3.81 -9.14 -8.03
C THR A 236 3.78 -7.69 -8.48
N THR A 237 4.94 -7.03 -8.44
CA THR A 237 5.03 -5.58 -8.65
C THR A 237 5.44 -5.23 -10.08
N GLY A 238 4.67 -4.37 -10.72
CA GLY A 238 4.97 -3.74 -12.01
C GLY A 238 5.11 -2.24 -11.94
N VAL A 239 5.39 -1.63 -13.09
CA VAL A 239 5.51 -0.18 -13.25
C VAL A 239 4.50 0.33 -14.27
N ALA A 240 3.91 1.49 -13.98
CA ALA A 240 3.07 2.22 -14.92
C ALA A 240 3.42 3.71 -14.95
N ARG A 241 3.10 4.36 -16.07
CA ARG A 241 3.37 5.77 -16.31
C ARG A 241 2.11 6.47 -16.77
N TRP A 242 1.99 7.72 -16.39
CA TRP A 242 0.91 8.57 -16.85
C TRP A 242 1.11 8.96 -18.32
N ASP A 243 0.11 8.72 -19.18
CA ASP A 243 0.14 9.05 -20.62
C ASP A 243 -0.55 10.38 -20.96
N GLY A 244 -1.06 11.08 -19.96
CA GLY A 244 -1.86 12.29 -20.10
C GLY A 244 -3.35 12.09 -19.77
N SER A 245 -3.81 10.84 -19.71
CA SER A 245 -5.22 10.48 -19.46
C SER A 245 -5.37 9.35 -18.43
N ARG A 246 -4.45 8.41 -18.38
CA ARG A 246 -4.46 7.25 -17.50
C ARG A 246 -3.06 6.72 -17.21
N LEU A 247 -2.96 5.79 -16.31
CA LEU A 247 -1.74 5.03 -16.06
C LEU A 247 -1.63 3.89 -17.07
N VAL A 248 -0.52 3.83 -17.77
CA VAL A 248 -0.22 2.77 -18.75
C VAL A 248 0.92 1.92 -18.21
N ALA A 249 0.62 0.67 -17.97
CA ALA A 249 1.61 -0.32 -17.54
C ALA A 249 2.60 -0.62 -18.66
N ASP A 250 3.86 -0.83 -18.31
CA ASP A 250 4.88 -1.23 -19.27
C ASP A 250 4.54 -2.62 -19.83
N ALA A 251 4.35 -2.68 -21.16
CA ALA A 251 3.88 -3.90 -21.83
C ALA A 251 4.93 -5.00 -21.88
N GLU A 252 6.20 -4.62 -21.91
CA GLU A 252 7.33 -5.54 -22.11
C GLU A 252 8.06 -5.86 -20.78
N ALA A 253 7.82 -5.11 -19.72
CA ALA A 253 8.44 -5.36 -18.45
C ALA A 253 7.82 -6.58 -17.75
N ALA A 254 8.67 -7.53 -17.38
CA ALA A 254 8.28 -8.58 -16.44
C ALA A 254 8.05 -7.98 -15.06
N PRO A 255 7.13 -8.53 -14.26
CA PRO A 255 6.95 -8.09 -12.89
C PRO A 255 8.16 -8.43 -12.02
N VAL A 256 8.37 -7.64 -10.98
CA VAL A 256 9.33 -7.97 -9.92
C VAL A 256 8.69 -9.00 -9.00
N THR A 257 9.43 -10.05 -8.68
CA THR A 257 8.99 -11.17 -7.85
C THR A 257 10.00 -11.46 -6.73
N SER A 258 9.54 -12.09 -5.66
CA SER A 258 10.43 -12.79 -4.72
C SER A 258 10.98 -14.06 -5.39
N PRO A 259 12.24 -14.46 -5.13
CA PRO A 259 12.78 -15.75 -5.58
C PRO A 259 12.25 -16.95 -4.78
N HIS A 260 11.42 -16.71 -3.77
CA HIS A 260 10.96 -17.69 -2.80
C HIS A 260 9.47 -18.02 -2.96
N SER A 261 9.10 -19.26 -2.57
CA SER A 261 7.72 -19.76 -2.44
C SER A 261 6.79 -19.36 -3.60
N ASP A 262 5.76 -18.58 -3.27
CA ASP A 262 4.72 -18.12 -4.20
C ASP A 262 5.13 -16.93 -5.09
N GLY A 263 6.34 -16.40 -4.88
CA GLY A 263 6.89 -15.28 -5.66
C GLY A 263 6.33 -13.90 -5.27
N ALA A 264 5.50 -13.80 -4.23
CA ALA A 264 4.90 -12.52 -3.84
C ALA A 264 5.97 -11.46 -3.56
N PHE A 265 5.84 -10.31 -4.22
CA PHE A 265 6.64 -9.12 -4.04
C PHE A 265 5.72 -7.93 -4.27
N ARG A 266 5.19 -7.36 -3.19
CA ARG A 266 4.00 -6.52 -3.26
C ARG A 266 3.98 -5.40 -2.22
N TYR A 267 2.99 -4.51 -2.32
CA TYR A 267 2.81 -3.38 -1.41
C TYR A 267 4.06 -2.52 -1.26
N ALA A 268 4.77 -2.29 -2.36
CA ALA A 268 5.93 -1.42 -2.35
C ALA A 268 5.56 -0.01 -1.87
N SER A 269 6.42 0.57 -1.02
CA SER A 269 6.36 1.96 -0.60
C SER A 269 7.71 2.61 -0.88
N ALA A 270 7.73 3.68 -1.66
CA ALA A 270 8.94 4.41 -2.06
C ALA A 270 9.11 5.67 -1.21
N VAL A 271 10.30 5.87 -0.69
CA VAL A 271 10.69 7.06 0.07
C VAL A 271 11.88 7.72 -0.63
N PRO A 272 11.70 8.91 -1.23
CA PRO A 272 12.82 9.67 -1.77
C PRO A 272 13.82 10.03 -0.67
N LEU A 273 15.12 9.87 -0.97
CA LEU A 273 16.21 10.21 -0.06
C LEU A 273 16.84 11.55 -0.43
N PRO A 274 17.41 12.28 0.53
CA PRO A 274 18.05 13.58 0.28
C PRO A 274 19.24 13.54 -0.70
N ASP A 275 19.88 12.37 -0.85
CA ASP A 275 21.00 12.13 -1.78
C ASP A 275 20.56 11.81 -3.21
N GLY A 276 19.25 11.81 -3.48
CA GLY A 276 18.65 11.51 -4.77
C GLY A 276 18.32 10.03 -4.99
N GLY A 277 18.66 9.15 -4.05
CA GLY A 277 18.24 7.75 -4.06
C GLY A 277 16.78 7.57 -3.66
N THR A 278 16.28 6.34 -3.75
CA THR A 278 14.95 5.96 -3.27
C THR A 278 15.07 4.72 -2.40
N ARG A 279 14.55 4.79 -1.18
CA ARG A 279 14.40 3.62 -0.31
C ARG A 279 13.02 3.01 -0.54
N TYR A 280 12.99 1.71 -0.71
CA TYR A 280 11.76 0.95 -0.85
C TYR A 280 11.54 0.07 0.37
N TYR A 281 10.27 -0.08 0.77
CA TYR A 281 9.79 -1.08 1.72
C TYR A 281 8.81 -1.97 0.99
N VAL A 282 8.99 -3.28 1.07
CA VAL A 282 8.22 -4.24 0.25
C VAL A 282 7.88 -5.46 1.08
N GLU A 283 6.65 -5.93 0.96
CA GLU A 283 6.24 -7.25 1.47
C GLU A 283 6.68 -8.32 0.48
N ALA A 284 7.54 -9.25 0.92
CA ALA A 284 8.12 -10.26 0.06
C ALA A 284 8.03 -11.67 0.67
N ALA A 285 7.68 -12.65 -0.18
CA ALA A 285 7.63 -14.05 0.21
C ALA A 285 8.98 -14.58 0.64
N ARG A 286 8.99 -15.42 1.70
CA ARG A 286 10.10 -16.27 2.13
C ARG A 286 9.89 -17.73 1.69
N GLU A 287 10.91 -18.57 1.94
CA GLU A 287 10.88 -19.99 1.56
C GLU A 287 9.71 -20.78 2.15
N ASP A 288 9.28 -20.46 3.36
CA ASP A 288 8.18 -21.14 4.05
C ASP A 288 6.78 -20.62 3.71
N GLY A 289 6.66 -19.64 2.81
CA GLY A 289 5.39 -19.01 2.42
C GLY A 289 4.87 -17.94 3.39
N ALA A 290 5.62 -17.60 4.44
CA ALA A 290 5.41 -16.37 5.17
C ALA A 290 5.98 -15.18 4.39
N HIS A 291 5.52 -13.94 4.69
CA HIS A 291 6.07 -12.75 4.05
C HIS A 291 6.69 -11.82 5.08
N ASP A 292 7.92 -11.43 4.82
CA ASP A 292 8.62 -10.40 5.59
C ASP A 292 8.48 -9.03 4.94
N LEU A 293 8.61 -7.99 5.75
CA LEU A 293 8.83 -6.62 5.26
C LEU A 293 10.32 -6.38 5.12
N ILE A 294 10.76 -6.16 3.90
CA ILE A 294 12.15 -5.92 3.53
C ILE A 294 12.37 -4.49 3.03
N THR A 295 13.61 -4.02 3.02
CA THR A 295 14.00 -2.71 2.49
C THR A 295 15.22 -2.81 1.58
N LEU A 296 15.31 -1.89 0.63
CA LEU A 296 16.47 -1.71 -0.25
C LEU A 296 16.53 -0.26 -0.74
N VAL A 297 17.70 0.18 -1.18
CA VAL A 297 17.93 1.51 -1.80
C VAL A 297 18.31 1.34 -3.27
N ARG A 298 17.78 2.19 -4.12
CA ARG A 298 18.12 2.30 -5.56
C ARG A 298 18.35 3.76 -5.95
#